data_1633d4efcf41f330a83e3446f17826c9
#
_entry.id   1633d4efcf41f330a83e3446f17826c9
#
_cell.length_a   1.000
_cell.length_b   1.000
_cell.length_c   1.000
_cell.angle_alpha   90.00
_cell.angle_beta   90.00
_cell.angle_gamma   90.00
#
_symmetry.space_group_name_H-M   'P 1'
#
loop_
_entity.id
_entity.type
_entity.pdbx_description
1 polymer ?
#
loop_
_entity_poly.entity_id
_entity_poly.type
_entity_poly.pdbx_seq_one_letter_code
_entity_poly.pdbx_strand_id
1 'polypeptide(L)'
;MAKSLAKGISLTLLASSVFTISASVLAATVTDIAGRTVEVPDNVNRILLGEGRLFSAIALLEGDKPLDRIVGWQGDLRKLDPQTYAVYKDKFPQIDKIPLIGNTSADSVSAEKVLTLNPDIAIFGLSGHGPGKNSELVNQLEKAGVPVVFVDFRDNPLKNTLPSMRVLGKALNREQVAEKYADFYERNQKLVTDITSHIPEDKKPSVFIELRAGAFEDCCGTAGDGNMGNFIDLAGGKNIAKGVLPGALGTMNLEKIIAADPQIYIATGAKAPKSKDAGVQLGAQSTAEDAKASLKAITERKGIRSLSAVKDGKDYAIWHNYYNSPYNVLATQVFAKWFYPEQFAELDPQKTLNELHSQFLAVEPTGIYWVSEK
;
A
#
# COMPACT_ATOMS: atom_id res chain seq x y z
N MET A 1 58.70 -83.76 14.01
CA MET A 1 58.66 -82.60 14.92
C MET A 1 58.59 -81.29 14.07
N ALA A 2 57.45 -80.69 13.91
CA ALA A 2 57.33 -79.42 13.24
C ALA A 2 56.21 -78.63 13.97
N LYS A 3 56.59 -77.53 14.64
CA LYS A 3 55.63 -76.62 15.30
C LYS A 3 55.09 -75.57 14.28
N SER A 4 53.82 -75.55 14.10
CA SER A 4 53.13 -74.54 13.35
C SER A 4 52.91 -73.30 14.23
N LEU A 5 53.36 -72.15 13.79
CA LEU A 5 52.99 -70.84 14.34
C LEU A 5 51.85 -70.24 13.55
N ALA A 6 50.69 -70.12 14.18
CA ALA A 6 49.55 -69.34 13.63
C ALA A 6 49.71 -67.87 14.02
N LYS A 7 49.85 -66.97 13.05
CA LYS A 7 49.76 -65.51 13.22
C LYS A 7 48.35 -65.07 13.16
N GLY A 8 47.79 -64.62 14.27
CA GLY A 8 46.50 -63.92 14.31
C GLY A 8 46.59 -62.47 13.76
N ILE A 9 45.81 -62.17 12.76
CA ILE A 9 45.64 -60.79 12.24
C ILE A 9 44.45 -60.20 12.95
N SER A 10 44.71 -59.22 13.83
CA SER A 10 43.64 -58.39 14.48
C SER A 10 43.19 -57.33 13.51
N LEU A 11 41.95 -57.41 13.06
CA LEU A 11 41.35 -56.42 12.19
C LEU A 11 40.66 -55.36 13.11
N THR A 12 41.28 -54.20 13.24
CA THR A 12 40.72 -53.06 13.99
C THR A 12 39.76 -52.31 13.06
N LEU A 13 38.46 -52.46 13.29
CA LEU A 13 37.45 -51.61 12.64
C LEU A 13 37.49 -50.21 13.24
N LEU A 14 37.96 -49.23 12.47
CA LEU A 14 37.76 -47.81 12.75
C LEU A 14 36.34 -47.45 12.35
N ALA A 15 35.43 -47.26 13.34
CA ALA A 15 34.14 -46.67 13.14
C ALA A 15 34.30 -45.17 12.94
N SER A 16 34.24 -44.69 11.68
CA SER A 16 34.19 -43.27 11.37
C SER A 16 32.80 -42.74 11.67
N SER A 17 32.66 -42.09 12.82
CA SER A 17 31.45 -41.33 13.16
C SER A 17 31.34 -40.10 12.24
N VAL A 18 30.46 -40.13 11.25
CA VAL A 18 30.11 -38.96 10.46
C VAL A 18 29.24 -38.07 11.34
N PHE A 19 29.83 -37.06 11.94
CA PHE A 19 29.07 -35.96 12.55
C PHE A 19 28.40 -35.16 11.42
N THR A 20 27.12 -35.41 11.16
CA THR A 20 26.28 -34.50 10.38
C THR A 20 26.06 -33.24 11.21
N ILE A 21 26.84 -32.19 10.94
CA ILE A 21 26.56 -30.85 11.43
C ILE A 21 25.29 -30.43 10.69
N SER A 22 24.14 -30.60 11.34
CA SER A 22 22.91 -29.90 10.92
C SER A 22 23.19 -28.42 11.09
N ALA A 23 23.51 -27.72 10.02
CA ALA A 23 23.49 -26.28 10.00
C ALA A 23 22.06 -25.87 10.42
N SER A 24 21.91 -25.36 11.62
CA SER A 24 20.70 -24.69 12.04
C SER A 24 20.53 -23.52 11.08
N VAL A 25 19.58 -23.63 10.18
CA VAL A 25 19.13 -22.53 9.34
C VAL A 25 18.60 -21.50 10.34
N LEU A 26 19.35 -20.42 10.55
CA LEU A 26 18.94 -19.31 11.41
C LEU A 26 17.81 -18.59 10.68
N ALA A 27 16.57 -18.92 11.05
CA ALA A 27 15.41 -18.18 10.59
C ALA A 27 15.58 -16.70 10.90
N ALA A 28 15.39 -15.84 9.89
CA ALA A 28 15.45 -14.40 10.11
C ALA A 28 14.28 -13.98 11.00
N THR A 29 14.53 -13.11 11.99
CA THR A 29 13.48 -12.61 12.88
C THR A 29 13.12 -11.20 12.48
N VAL A 30 11.80 -10.92 12.30
CA VAL A 30 11.27 -9.59 12.04
C VAL A 30 10.30 -9.16 13.15
N THR A 31 10.30 -7.87 13.49
CA THR A 31 9.22 -7.28 14.30
C THR A 31 8.24 -6.60 13.34
N ASP A 32 7.03 -7.13 13.24
CA ASP A 32 6.00 -6.62 12.33
C ASP A 32 5.31 -5.34 12.86
N ILE A 33 4.46 -4.73 12.02
CA ILE A 33 3.78 -3.48 12.39
C ILE A 33 2.73 -3.69 13.51
N ALA A 34 2.29 -4.92 13.76
CA ALA A 34 1.47 -5.26 14.91
C ALA A 34 2.28 -5.39 16.22
N GLY A 35 3.61 -5.21 16.17
CA GLY A 35 4.54 -5.33 17.31
C GLY A 35 4.89 -6.76 17.67
N ARG A 36 4.62 -7.74 16.79
CA ARG A 36 4.91 -9.15 17.02
C ARG A 36 6.29 -9.52 16.47
N THR A 37 7.00 -10.35 17.19
CA THR A 37 8.25 -10.98 16.72
C THR A 37 7.90 -12.23 15.94
N VAL A 38 8.27 -12.30 14.67
CA VAL A 38 7.95 -13.39 13.74
C VAL A 38 9.26 -13.98 13.20
N GLU A 39 9.39 -15.29 13.31
CA GLU A 39 10.46 -16.03 12.65
C GLU A 39 10.03 -16.31 11.20
N VAL A 40 10.85 -15.88 10.25
CA VAL A 40 10.60 -16.04 8.81
C VAL A 40 11.64 -16.95 8.18
N PRO A 41 11.29 -17.81 7.20
CA PRO A 41 12.23 -18.68 6.53
C PRO A 41 13.32 -17.89 5.78
N ASP A 42 14.55 -18.38 5.76
CA ASP A 42 15.65 -17.77 5.00
C ASP A 42 15.36 -17.73 3.48
N ASN A 43 14.57 -18.65 2.98
CA ASN A 43 14.21 -18.74 1.58
C ASN A 43 12.69 -18.72 1.41
N VAL A 44 12.14 -17.53 1.16
CA VAL A 44 10.73 -17.36 0.83
C VAL A 44 10.55 -17.40 -0.68
N ASN A 45 9.82 -18.39 -1.17
CA ASN A 45 9.49 -18.56 -2.59
C ASN A 45 7.98 -18.54 -2.83
N ARG A 46 7.17 -18.62 -1.78
CA ARG A 46 5.72 -18.77 -1.86
C ARG A 46 5.04 -17.77 -0.94
N ILE A 47 4.71 -16.60 -1.48
CA ILE A 47 4.10 -15.47 -0.77
C ILE A 47 2.59 -15.52 -0.94
N LEU A 48 1.87 -15.50 0.18
CA LEU A 48 0.43 -15.29 0.21
C LEU A 48 0.14 -13.84 0.60
N LEU A 49 -0.76 -13.16 -0.12
CA LEU A 49 -1.22 -11.82 0.24
C LEU A 49 -2.66 -11.88 0.77
N GLY A 50 -2.84 -11.43 2.01
CA GLY A 50 -4.15 -11.31 2.65
C GLY A 50 -5.07 -10.29 1.97
N GLU A 51 -4.47 -9.29 1.34
CA GLU A 51 -5.12 -8.34 0.42
C GLU A 51 -4.33 -8.27 -0.88
N GLY A 52 -5.02 -8.35 -2.03
CA GLY A 52 -4.37 -8.26 -3.34
C GLY A 52 -3.72 -6.89 -3.59
N ARG A 53 -4.21 -5.83 -2.96
CA ARG A 53 -3.61 -4.48 -3.09
C ARG A 53 -2.27 -4.32 -2.37
N LEU A 54 -1.90 -5.22 -1.46
CA LEU A 54 -0.52 -5.29 -0.92
C LEU A 54 0.51 -5.63 -2.02
N PHE A 55 0.03 -6.08 -3.18
CA PHE A 55 0.83 -6.27 -4.37
C PHE A 55 1.68 -5.05 -4.74
N SER A 56 1.22 -3.83 -4.50
CA SER A 56 2.00 -2.61 -4.75
C SER A 56 3.35 -2.60 -4.04
N ALA A 57 3.39 -3.07 -2.79
CA ALA A 57 4.64 -3.17 -2.01
C ALA A 57 5.52 -4.34 -2.50
N ILE A 58 4.91 -5.47 -2.85
CA ILE A 58 5.64 -6.62 -3.38
C ILE A 58 6.24 -6.30 -4.75
N ALA A 59 5.46 -5.68 -5.64
CA ALA A 59 5.94 -5.29 -6.97
C ALA A 59 7.16 -4.34 -6.90
N LEU A 60 7.16 -3.43 -5.92
CA LEU A 60 8.29 -2.54 -5.67
C LEU A 60 9.56 -3.29 -5.24
N LEU A 61 9.42 -4.29 -4.37
CA LEU A 61 10.55 -5.08 -3.87
C LEU A 61 11.05 -6.12 -4.88
N GLU A 62 10.17 -6.66 -5.72
CA GLU A 62 10.49 -7.70 -6.71
C GLU A 62 10.91 -7.15 -8.08
N GLY A 63 10.68 -5.85 -8.34
CA GLY A 63 11.09 -5.20 -9.59
C GLY A 63 10.54 -5.92 -10.82
N ASP A 64 11.44 -6.42 -11.69
CA ASP A 64 11.08 -7.02 -12.98
C ASP A 64 10.27 -8.33 -12.91
N LYS A 65 10.20 -8.95 -11.72
CA LYS A 65 9.53 -10.24 -11.49
C LYS A 65 8.46 -10.18 -10.42
N PRO A 66 7.50 -9.24 -10.52
CA PRO A 66 6.60 -8.89 -9.43
C PRO A 66 5.64 -10.00 -9.01
N LEU A 67 5.45 -11.04 -9.83
CA LEU A 67 4.47 -12.09 -9.61
C LEU A 67 5.09 -13.46 -9.28
N ASP A 68 6.40 -13.64 -9.50
CA ASP A 68 7.02 -14.98 -9.53
C ASP A 68 6.86 -15.76 -8.22
N ARG A 69 6.83 -15.05 -7.09
CA ARG A 69 6.70 -15.66 -5.77
C ARG A 69 5.28 -15.64 -5.19
N ILE A 70 4.29 -14.98 -5.84
CA ILE A 70 2.93 -14.88 -5.34
C ILE A 70 2.15 -16.16 -5.66
N VAL A 71 1.72 -16.89 -4.62
CA VAL A 71 0.97 -18.13 -4.77
C VAL A 71 -0.53 -17.97 -4.58
N GLY A 72 -0.98 -16.84 -4.04
CA GLY A 72 -2.39 -16.54 -3.86
C GLY A 72 -2.61 -15.17 -3.25
N TRP A 73 -3.78 -14.61 -3.51
CA TRP A 73 -4.20 -13.32 -2.95
C TRP A 73 -5.72 -13.16 -2.89
N GLN A 74 -6.18 -12.18 -2.15
CA GLN A 74 -7.58 -11.77 -2.15
C GLN A 74 -7.93 -11.01 -3.45
N GLY A 75 -9.17 -11.08 -3.89
CA GLY A 75 -9.64 -10.53 -5.17
C GLY A 75 -9.83 -9.00 -5.21
N ASP A 76 -9.42 -8.29 -4.18
CA ASP A 76 -9.64 -6.85 -4.02
C ASP A 76 -8.83 -6.00 -5.02
N LEU A 77 -7.64 -6.42 -5.45
CA LEU A 77 -6.90 -5.74 -6.50
C LEU A 77 -7.71 -5.67 -7.80
N ARG A 78 -8.28 -6.80 -8.25
CA ARG A 78 -9.10 -6.83 -9.49
C ARG A 78 -10.37 -6.00 -9.41
N LYS A 79 -10.95 -5.87 -8.20
CA LYS A 79 -12.24 -5.19 -8.01
C LYS A 79 -12.11 -3.72 -7.67
N LEU A 80 -11.11 -3.36 -6.88
CA LEU A 80 -10.96 -2.01 -6.33
C LEU A 80 -9.88 -1.19 -7.04
N ASP A 81 -9.00 -1.85 -7.81
CA ASP A 81 -7.99 -1.21 -8.66
C ASP A 81 -7.80 -1.98 -9.98
N PRO A 82 -8.89 -2.11 -10.78
CA PRO A 82 -8.87 -2.90 -12.00
C PRO A 82 -7.91 -2.36 -13.07
N GLN A 83 -7.58 -1.05 -13.03
CA GLN A 83 -6.65 -0.46 -14.00
C GLN A 83 -5.21 -0.85 -13.72
N THR A 84 -4.77 -0.78 -12.47
CA THR A 84 -3.45 -1.30 -12.08
C THR A 84 -3.36 -2.79 -12.41
N TYR A 85 -4.41 -3.57 -12.11
CA TYR A 85 -4.46 -4.97 -12.50
C TYR A 85 -4.31 -5.15 -14.01
N ALA A 86 -4.99 -4.36 -14.83
CA ALA A 86 -4.93 -4.44 -16.30
C ALA A 86 -3.53 -4.13 -16.82
N VAL A 87 -2.87 -3.07 -16.33
CA VAL A 87 -1.49 -2.72 -16.72
C VAL A 87 -0.51 -3.87 -16.44
N TYR A 88 -0.62 -4.49 -15.26
CA TYR A 88 0.22 -5.66 -14.96
C TYR A 88 -0.15 -6.88 -15.78
N LYS A 89 -1.44 -7.08 -16.08
CA LYS A 89 -1.90 -8.20 -16.93
C LYS A 89 -1.37 -8.09 -18.37
N ASP A 90 -1.33 -6.89 -18.92
CA ASP A 90 -0.82 -6.66 -20.27
C ASP A 90 0.66 -7.08 -20.38
N LYS A 91 1.47 -6.81 -19.36
CA LYS A 91 2.88 -7.19 -19.30
C LYS A 91 3.11 -8.61 -18.77
N PHE A 92 2.28 -9.06 -17.85
CA PHE A 92 2.40 -10.33 -17.13
C PHE A 92 1.06 -11.11 -17.16
N PRO A 93 0.68 -11.72 -18.29
CA PRO A 93 -0.63 -12.39 -18.44
C PRO A 93 -0.87 -13.53 -17.43
N GLN A 94 0.21 -14.08 -16.85
CA GLN A 94 0.12 -15.10 -15.80
C GLN A 94 -0.54 -14.59 -14.50
N ILE A 95 -0.75 -13.30 -14.32
CA ILE A 95 -1.48 -12.71 -13.17
C ILE A 95 -2.88 -13.31 -13.04
N ASP A 96 -3.54 -13.66 -14.15
CA ASP A 96 -4.87 -14.29 -14.16
C ASP A 96 -4.85 -15.73 -13.60
N LYS A 97 -3.68 -16.37 -13.53
CA LYS A 97 -3.52 -17.73 -13.00
C LYS A 97 -3.28 -17.77 -11.49
N ILE A 98 -3.03 -16.62 -10.86
CA ILE A 98 -2.82 -16.56 -9.41
C ILE A 98 -4.16 -16.86 -8.71
N PRO A 99 -4.21 -17.88 -7.83
CA PRO A 99 -5.42 -18.27 -7.13
C PRO A 99 -5.98 -17.16 -6.24
N LEU A 100 -7.30 -16.96 -6.32
CA LEU A 100 -8.01 -16.10 -5.39
C LEU A 100 -8.37 -16.88 -4.12
N ILE A 101 -7.93 -16.41 -2.96
CA ILE A 101 -8.23 -17.00 -1.66
C ILE A 101 -9.55 -16.51 -1.07
N GLY A 102 -10.09 -15.42 -1.59
CA GLY A 102 -11.32 -14.75 -1.18
C GLY A 102 -11.68 -13.61 -2.13
N ASN A 103 -12.73 -12.86 -1.80
CA ASN A 103 -13.19 -11.71 -2.58
C ASN A 103 -12.56 -10.39 -2.10
N THR A 104 -13.36 -9.55 -1.37
CA THR A 104 -12.97 -8.21 -0.92
C THR A 104 -13.25 -7.99 0.57
N SER A 105 -13.50 -9.05 1.35
CA SER A 105 -13.70 -8.97 2.79
C SER A 105 -12.94 -10.09 3.51
N ALA A 106 -12.57 -9.87 4.75
CA ALA A 106 -11.88 -10.85 5.59
C ALA A 106 -12.62 -12.17 5.67
N ASP A 107 -13.95 -12.12 5.84
CA ASP A 107 -14.81 -13.32 5.98
C ASP A 107 -14.88 -14.15 4.68
N SER A 108 -14.48 -13.60 3.55
CA SER A 108 -14.44 -14.33 2.28
C SER A 108 -13.20 -15.20 2.11
N VAL A 109 -12.21 -15.09 3.00
CA VAL A 109 -10.94 -15.82 2.89
C VAL A 109 -11.08 -17.22 3.48
N SER A 110 -10.81 -18.23 2.67
CA SER A 110 -10.87 -19.65 3.08
C SER A 110 -9.51 -20.13 3.59
N ALA A 111 -9.46 -20.52 4.86
CA ALA A 111 -8.27 -21.10 5.48
C ALA A 111 -7.81 -22.39 4.78
N GLU A 112 -8.75 -23.27 4.44
CA GLU A 112 -8.46 -24.50 3.71
C GLU A 112 -7.77 -24.20 2.38
N LYS A 113 -8.32 -23.26 1.61
CA LYS A 113 -7.75 -22.85 0.34
C LYS A 113 -6.36 -22.26 0.50
N VAL A 114 -6.15 -21.43 1.53
CA VAL A 114 -4.84 -20.85 1.83
C VAL A 114 -3.82 -21.94 2.14
N LEU A 115 -4.16 -22.91 2.98
CA LEU A 115 -3.26 -24.00 3.37
C LEU A 115 -2.91 -24.92 2.17
N THR A 116 -3.87 -25.16 1.26
CA THR A 116 -3.57 -25.96 0.03
C THR A 116 -2.58 -25.28 -0.90
N LEU A 117 -2.42 -23.96 -0.81
CA LEU A 117 -1.41 -23.23 -1.56
C LEU A 117 0.00 -23.36 -0.97
N ASN A 118 0.15 -23.96 0.19
CA ASN A 118 1.41 -24.20 0.88
C ASN A 118 2.35 -22.97 0.86
N PRO A 119 1.94 -21.81 1.40
CA PRO A 119 2.77 -20.61 1.42
C PRO A 119 3.92 -20.73 2.43
N ASP A 120 5.07 -20.13 2.10
CA ASP A 120 6.20 -20.00 3.03
C ASP A 120 5.96 -18.86 4.04
N ILE A 121 5.19 -17.87 3.62
CA ILE A 121 4.82 -16.68 4.41
C ILE A 121 3.47 -16.13 3.96
N ALA A 122 2.71 -15.58 4.91
CA ALA A 122 1.51 -14.80 4.64
C ALA A 122 1.71 -13.34 5.08
N ILE A 123 1.37 -12.39 4.20
CA ILE A 123 1.49 -10.96 4.44
C ILE A 123 0.10 -10.35 4.49
N PHE A 124 -0.24 -9.73 5.62
CA PHE A 124 -1.55 -9.14 5.88
C PHE A 124 -1.44 -7.66 6.20
N GLY A 125 -2.48 -6.89 5.84
CA GLY A 125 -2.64 -5.52 6.32
C GLY A 125 -3.03 -5.50 7.80
N LEU A 126 -2.54 -4.52 8.55
CA LEU A 126 -2.92 -4.33 9.95
C LEU A 126 -4.43 -4.05 10.08
N SER A 127 -4.97 -3.33 9.10
CA SER A 127 -6.40 -3.10 8.89
C SER A 127 -6.73 -3.15 7.41
N GLY A 128 -8.00 -3.28 7.06
CA GLY A 128 -8.43 -3.24 5.66
C GLY A 128 -9.45 -4.28 5.30
N HIS A 129 -9.28 -4.89 4.14
CA HIS A 129 -10.19 -5.88 3.58
C HIS A 129 -9.78 -7.32 3.88
N GLY A 130 -8.54 -7.52 4.31
CA GLY A 130 -7.99 -8.82 4.67
C GLY A 130 -8.24 -9.20 6.13
N PRO A 131 -7.87 -10.42 6.51
CA PRO A 131 -7.97 -10.92 7.88
C PRO A 131 -7.10 -10.10 8.84
N GLY A 132 -7.70 -9.61 9.93
CA GLY A 132 -7.00 -8.87 10.98
C GLY A 132 -6.18 -9.78 11.90
N LYS A 133 -5.33 -9.16 12.73
CA LYS A 133 -4.39 -9.87 13.62
C LYS A 133 -5.01 -10.86 14.62
N ASN A 134 -6.28 -10.65 14.95
CA ASN A 134 -7.01 -11.52 15.89
C ASN A 134 -7.93 -12.50 15.16
N SER A 135 -7.82 -12.67 13.84
CA SER A 135 -8.67 -13.59 13.09
C SER A 135 -8.28 -15.05 13.33
N GLU A 136 -9.27 -15.94 13.29
CA GLU A 136 -9.03 -17.39 13.40
C GLU A 136 -8.12 -17.91 12.28
N LEU A 137 -8.18 -17.30 11.10
CA LEU A 137 -7.28 -17.64 9.98
C LEU A 137 -5.80 -17.46 10.35
N VAL A 138 -5.45 -16.37 11.02
CA VAL A 138 -4.05 -16.13 11.45
C VAL A 138 -3.61 -17.24 12.40
N ASN A 139 -4.44 -17.58 13.39
CA ASN A 139 -4.15 -18.67 14.33
C ASN A 139 -3.97 -20.03 13.62
N GLN A 140 -4.78 -20.31 12.59
CA GLN A 140 -4.70 -21.56 11.83
C GLN A 140 -3.43 -21.63 10.98
N LEU A 141 -3.02 -20.51 10.37
CA LEU A 141 -1.78 -20.44 9.59
C LEU A 141 -0.55 -20.65 10.48
N GLU A 142 -0.50 -19.97 11.63
CA GLU A 142 0.60 -20.10 12.59
C GLU A 142 0.69 -21.51 13.18
N LYS A 143 -0.44 -22.14 13.50
CA LYS A 143 -0.48 -23.56 13.93
C LYS A 143 -0.01 -24.51 12.82
N ALA A 144 -0.20 -24.16 11.57
CA ALA A 144 0.28 -24.93 10.43
C ALA A 144 1.76 -24.63 10.07
N GLY A 145 2.44 -23.78 10.83
CA GLY A 145 3.83 -23.41 10.62
C GLY A 145 4.05 -22.35 9.53
N VAL A 146 2.98 -21.66 9.09
CA VAL A 146 3.09 -20.54 8.15
C VAL A 146 3.20 -19.23 8.93
N PRO A 147 4.36 -18.55 8.91
CA PRO A 147 4.51 -17.26 9.57
C PRO A 147 3.62 -16.21 8.93
N VAL A 148 2.99 -15.38 9.77
CA VAL A 148 2.14 -14.27 9.35
C VAL A 148 2.80 -12.96 9.75
N VAL A 149 2.99 -12.06 8.78
CA VAL A 149 3.61 -10.74 8.96
C VAL A 149 2.59 -9.65 8.64
N PHE A 150 2.43 -8.69 9.56
CA PHE A 150 1.55 -7.54 9.38
C PHE A 150 2.31 -6.29 8.93
N VAL A 151 1.73 -5.59 7.94
CA VAL A 151 2.20 -4.30 7.42
C VAL A 151 1.07 -3.27 7.46
N ASP A 152 1.41 -1.99 7.38
CA ASP A 152 0.41 -0.91 7.35
C ASP A 152 0.83 0.20 6.38
N PHE A 153 0.03 0.36 5.33
CA PHE A 153 0.10 1.48 4.40
C PHE A 153 -1.17 2.33 4.46
N ARG A 154 -2.08 2.04 5.41
CA ARG A 154 -3.45 2.53 5.41
C ARG A 154 -3.81 3.39 6.62
N ASP A 155 -3.64 2.87 7.84
CA ASP A 155 -4.13 3.55 9.04
C ASP A 155 -3.22 4.72 9.42
N ASN A 156 -1.92 4.46 9.49
CA ASN A 156 -0.89 5.44 9.79
C ASN A 156 0.20 5.44 8.72
N PRO A 157 -0.13 5.78 7.46
CA PRO A 157 0.78 5.60 6.33
C PRO A 157 2.09 6.37 6.48
N LEU A 158 2.07 7.59 7.00
CA LEU A 158 3.29 8.38 7.19
C LEU A 158 4.23 7.78 8.24
N LYS A 159 3.69 7.11 9.25
CA LYS A 159 4.47 6.44 10.29
C LYS A 159 4.95 5.06 9.86
N ASN A 160 4.10 4.32 9.16
CA ASN A 160 4.26 2.88 9.00
C ASN A 160 4.72 2.44 7.60
N THR A 161 4.71 3.31 6.58
CA THR A 161 5.14 2.93 5.22
C THR A 161 6.58 2.45 5.20
N LEU A 162 7.54 3.22 5.70
CA LEU A 162 8.95 2.82 5.71
C LEU A 162 9.22 1.61 6.62
N PRO A 163 8.71 1.56 7.87
CA PRO A 163 8.81 0.35 8.68
C PRO A 163 8.22 -0.89 7.99
N SER A 164 7.05 -0.77 7.33
CA SER A 164 6.44 -1.88 6.57
C SER A 164 7.33 -2.36 5.43
N MET A 165 7.90 -1.44 4.66
CA MET A 165 8.81 -1.79 3.57
C MET A 165 10.09 -2.47 4.07
N ARG A 166 10.66 -2.01 5.20
CA ARG A 166 11.83 -2.64 5.83
C ARG A 166 11.50 -4.02 6.38
N VAL A 167 10.34 -4.20 7.00
CA VAL A 167 9.84 -5.52 7.46
C VAL A 167 9.71 -6.48 6.27
N LEU A 168 9.08 -6.05 5.18
CA LEU A 168 8.95 -6.85 3.97
C LEU A 168 10.32 -7.12 3.33
N GLY A 169 11.19 -6.12 3.25
CA GLY A 169 12.55 -6.27 2.74
C GLY A 169 13.29 -7.40 3.45
N LYS A 170 13.27 -7.38 4.78
CA LYS A 170 13.91 -8.42 5.60
C LYS A 170 13.23 -9.78 5.45
N ALA A 171 11.88 -9.82 5.50
CA ALA A 171 11.13 -11.07 5.39
C ALA A 171 11.27 -11.74 4.01
N LEU A 172 11.55 -10.98 2.97
CA LEU A 172 11.61 -11.45 1.58
C LEU A 172 13.04 -11.48 1.00
N ASN A 173 14.07 -11.18 1.80
CA ASN A 173 15.47 -11.03 1.37
C ASN A 173 15.62 -9.97 0.27
N ARG A 174 15.03 -8.79 0.52
CA ARG A 174 15.05 -7.61 -0.35
C ARG A 174 15.45 -6.35 0.40
N GLU A 175 16.26 -6.48 1.45
CA GLU A 175 16.67 -5.37 2.33
C GLU A 175 17.30 -4.23 1.53
N GLN A 176 18.18 -4.56 0.59
CA GLN A 176 18.84 -3.54 -0.23
C GLN A 176 17.87 -2.74 -1.07
N VAL A 177 16.83 -3.39 -1.63
CA VAL A 177 15.77 -2.70 -2.39
C VAL A 177 14.90 -1.87 -1.46
N ALA A 178 14.56 -2.41 -0.28
CA ALA A 178 13.77 -1.70 0.71
C ALA A 178 14.48 -0.42 1.21
N GLU A 179 15.80 -0.48 1.48
CA GLU A 179 16.57 0.71 1.88
C GLU A 179 16.74 1.69 0.72
N LYS A 180 16.99 1.24 -0.51
CA LYS A 180 17.00 2.13 -1.68
C LYS A 180 15.66 2.85 -1.86
N TYR A 181 14.55 2.15 -1.60
CA TYR A 181 13.24 2.78 -1.62
C TYR A 181 13.06 3.74 -0.42
N ALA A 182 13.57 3.41 0.76
CA ALA A 182 13.51 4.30 1.92
C ALA A 182 14.25 5.61 1.64
N ASP A 183 15.46 5.56 1.05
CA ASP A 183 16.21 6.74 0.63
C ASP A 183 15.43 7.59 -0.40
N PHE A 184 14.78 6.93 -1.36
CA PHE A 184 13.91 7.61 -2.33
C PHE A 184 12.75 8.30 -1.62
N TYR A 185 12.05 7.60 -0.73
CA TYR A 185 10.89 8.12 -0.02
C TYR A 185 11.26 9.31 0.89
N GLU A 186 12.29 9.15 1.73
CA GLU A 186 12.74 10.19 2.67
C GLU A 186 13.21 11.44 1.93
N ARG A 187 13.99 11.30 0.86
CA ARG A 187 14.42 12.43 0.02
C ARG A 187 13.21 13.18 -0.55
N ASN A 188 12.24 12.47 -1.09
CA ASN A 188 11.06 13.09 -1.71
C ASN A 188 10.09 13.68 -0.67
N GLN A 189 9.96 13.09 0.51
CA GLN A 189 9.19 13.64 1.61
C GLN A 189 9.84 14.90 2.18
N LYS A 190 11.17 14.92 2.25
CA LYS A 190 11.94 16.07 2.73
C LYS A 190 11.73 17.31 1.86
N LEU A 191 11.54 17.19 0.55
CA LEU A 191 11.20 18.31 -0.33
C LEU A 191 9.91 19.04 0.13
N VAL A 192 8.99 18.31 0.76
CA VAL A 192 7.77 18.89 1.31
C VAL A 192 8.01 19.44 2.72
N THR A 193 8.57 18.63 3.61
CA THR A 193 8.67 18.98 5.04
C THR A 193 9.62 20.13 5.33
N ASP A 194 10.67 20.32 4.53
CA ASP A 194 11.59 21.45 4.67
C ASP A 194 10.90 22.82 4.52
N ILE A 195 9.79 22.86 3.77
CA ILE A 195 9.01 24.08 3.59
C ILE A 195 7.84 24.10 4.58
N THR A 196 7.03 23.02 4.62
CA THR A 196 5.77 23.01 5.37
C THR A 196 5.94 23.12 6.88
N SER A 197 7.07 22.64 7.44
CA SER A 197 7.39 22.76 8.86
C SER A 197 7.57 24.22 9.34
N HIS A 198 7.85 25.14 8.42
CA HIS A 198 8.04 26.56 8.72
C HIS A 198 6.79 27.43 8.44
N ILE A 199 5.70 26.84 7.96
CA ILE A 199 4.46 27.57 7.69
C ILE A 199 3.71 27.82 8.98
N PRO A 200 3.46 29.11 9.33
CA PRO A 200 2.70 29.47 10.52
C PRO A 200 1.29 28.86 10.50
N GLU A 201 0.78 28.50 11.68
CA GLU A 201 -0.50 27.82 11.81
C GLU A 201 -1.67 28.62 11.24
N ASP A 202 -1.63 29.95 11.39
CA ASP A 202 -2.64 30.88 10.86
C ASP A 202 -2.61 31.02 9.31
N LYS A 203 -1.53 30.57 8.69
CA LYS A 203 -1.35 30.60 7.22
C LYS A 203 -1.71 29.30 6.53
N LYS A 204 -1.94 28.22 7.27
CA LYS A 204 -2.32 26.93 6.70
C LYS A 204 -3.76 26.97 6.18
N PRO A 205 -4.02 26.57 4.92
CA PRO A 205 -5.36 26.54 4.37
C PRO A 205 -6.22 25.46 5.04
N SER A 206 -7.52 25.74 5.23
CA SER A 206 -8.48 24.72 5.60
C SER A 206 -8.82 23.82 4.41
N VAL A 207 -8.79 22.50 4.63
CA VAL A 207 -8.92 21.50 3.59
C VAL A 207 -10.01 20.50 3.95
N PHE A 208 -10.86 20.19 3.00
CA PHE A 208 -11.75 19.04 3.04
C PHE A 208 -11.36 18.03 1.97
N ILE A 209 -11.20 16.76 2.36
CA ILE A 209 -11.00 15.65 1.43
C ILE A 209 -12.22 14.73 1.43
N GLU A 210 -12.82 14.54 0.27
CA GLU A 210 -13.92 13.59 0.09
C GLU A 210 -13.39 12.28 -0.51
N LEU A 211 -13.48 11.23 0.27
CA LEU A 211 -13.02 9.90 -0.15
C LEU A 211 -14.03 9.24 -1.08
N ARG A 212 -13.55 8.77 -2.24
CA ARG A 212 -14.37 8.15 -3.28
C ARG A 212 -15.59 9.00 -3.66
N ALA A 213 -15.32 10.28 -3.89
CA ALA A 213 -16.34 11.28 -4.18
C ALA A 213 -17.29 10.83 -5.29
N GLY A 214 -18.60 10.88 -5.04
CA GLY A 214 -19.64 10.45 -5.97
C GLY A 214 -19.84 8.94 -6.12
N ALA A 215 -19.09 8.11 -5.39
CA ALA A 215 -19.28 6.66 -5.41
C ALA A 215 -20.41 6.17 -4.48
N PHE A 216 -20.93 7.04 -3.63
CA PHE A 216 -22.01 6.76 -2.69
C PHE A 216 -23.08 7.85 -2.83
N GLU A 217 -24.35 7.47 -2.63
CA GLU A 217 -25.48 8.40 -2.66
C GLU A 217 -25.36 9.47 -1.56
N ASP A 218 -24.90 9.04 -0.39
CA ASP A 218 -24.70 9.94 0.75
C ASP A 218 -23.29 10.57 0.70
N CYS A 219 -23.26 11.88 0.69
CA CYS A 219 -22.05 12.66 0.94
C CYS A 219 -21.77 12.66 2.45
N CYS A 220 -20.58 12.70 2.98
CA CYS A 220 -19.28 12.67 2.35
C CYS A 220 -18.35 11.83 3.21
N GLY A 221 -17.86 10.72 2.66
CA GLY A 221 -16.79 9.95 3.31
C GLY A 221 -15.51 10.80 3.38
N THR A 222 -14.80 10.77 4.51
CA THR A 222 -13.59 11.58 4.70
C THR A 222 -12.58 10.90 5.62
N ALA A 223 -11.37 11.47 5.68
CA ALA A 223 -10.31 11.05 6.58
C ALA A 223 -10.09 12.10 7.67
N GLY A 224 -10.02 11.64 8.93
CA GLY A 224 -9.74 12.45 10.11
C GLY A 224 -8.27 12.34 10.55
N ASP A 225 -8.05 11.83 11.78
CA ASP A 225 -6.71 11.59 12.33
C ASP A 225 -6.16 10.25 11.83
N GLY A 226 -5.54 10.24 10.67
CA GLY A 226 -5.01 9.06 10.00
C GLY A 226 -5.27 9.07 8.51
N ASN A 227 -4.84 8.01 7.81
CA ASN A 227 -5.05 7.82 6.39
C ASN A 227 -4.64 9.05 5.56
N MET A 228 -5.45 9.50 4.59
CA MET A 228 -5.19 10.71 3.79
C MET A 228 -5.23 12.02 4.60
N GLY A 229 -5.84 12.02 5.79
CA GLY A 229 -5.81 13.16 6.70
C GLY A 229 -4.38 13.52 7.13
N ASN A 230 -3.54 12.51 7.35
CA ASN A 230 -2.12 12.73 7.67
C ASN A 230 -1.36 13.39 6.50
N PHE A 231 -1.72 13.11 5.25
CA PHE A 231 -1.08 13.75 4.09
C PHE A 231 -1.40 15.24 4.02
N ILE A 232 -2.65 15.63 4.39
CA ILE A 232 -3.04 17.04 4.49
C ILE A 232 -2.19 17.75 5.53
N ASP A 233 -2.04 17.17 6.72
CA ASP A 233 -1.25 17.75 7.81
C ASP A 233 0.23 17.90 7.41
N LEU A 234 0.84 16.86 6.81
CA LEU A 234 2.23 16.89 6.35
C LEU A 234 2.45 17.95 5.27
N ALA A 235 1.50 18.08 4.35
CA ALA A 235 1.53 19.08 3.28
C ALA A 235 1.25 20.51 3.78
N GLY A 236 1.04 20.71 5.08
CA GLY A 236 0.83 22.01 5.70
C GLY A 236 -0.62 22.51 5.63
N GLY A 237 -1.61 21.65 5.38
CA GLY A 237 -3.02 21.98 5.42
C GLY A 237 -3.64 21.77 6.82
N LYS A 238 -4.83 22.32 7.02
CA LYS A 238 -5.71 22.06 8.16
C LYS A 238 -6.88 21.20 7.75
N ASN A 239 -6.84 19.92 8.07
CA ASN A 239 -7.95 19.02 7.79
C ASN A 239 -9.16 19.36 8.67
N ILE A 240 -10.28 19.79 8.08
CA ILE A 240 -11.50 20.14 8.83
C ILE A 240 -12.19 18.95 9.49
N ALA A 241 -11.86 17.72 9.10
CA ALA A 241 -12.37 16.48 9.70
C ALA A 241 -11.51 15.99 10.88
N LYS A 242 -10.34 16.59 11.11
CA LYS A 242 -9.43 16.24 12.21
C LYS A 242 -10.06 16.55 13.56
N GLY A 243 -10.03 15.59 14.49
CA GLY A 243 -10.66 15.73 15.80
C GLY A 243 -12.21 15.70 15.78
N VAL A 244 -12.84 15.61 14.60
CA VAL A 244 -14.31 15.50 14.44
C VAL A 244 -14.77 14.06 14.32
N LEU A 245 -13.97 13.23 13.66
CA LEU A 245 -14.26 11.81 13.50
C LEU A 245 -13.73 10.99 14.68
N PRO A 246 -14.41 9.90 15.05
CA PRO A 246 -13.96 9.01 16.12
C PRO A 246 -12.73 8.17 15.76
N GLY A 247 -12.26 8.22 14.50
CA GLY A 247 -11.13 7.44 14.01
C GLY A 247 -10.56 8.02 12.72
N ALA A 248 -9.67 7.24 12.08
CA ALA A 248 -8.98 7.65 10.87
C ALA A 248 -9.93 7.90 9.67
N LEU A 249 -11.03 7.19 9.61
CA LEU A 249 -12.02 7.26 8.52
C LEU A 249 -13.43 7.40 9.07
N GLY A 250 -14.29 8.11 8.36
CA GLY A 250 -15.68 8.28 8.71
C GLY A 250 -16.45 9.11 7.68
N THR A 251 -17.63 9.57 8.09
CA THR A 251 -18.50 10.42 7.27
C THR A 251 -18.72 11.76 7.95
N MET A 252 -18.61 12.84 7.21
CA MET A 252 -18.94 14.19 7.66
C MET A 252 -20.19 14.66 6.96
N ASN A 253 -21.14 15.20 7.71
CA ASN A 253 -22.39 15.71 7.16
C ASN A 253 -22.11 16.92 6.25
N LEU A 254 -22.79 16.96 5.10
CA LEU A 254 -22.64 18.03 4.09
C LEU A 254 -22.88 19.43 4.66
N GLU A 255 -23.86 19.60 5.56
CA GLU A 255 -24.17 20.88 6.18
C GLU A 255 -23.01 21.38 7.04
N LYS A 256 -22.32 20.49 7.75
CA LYS A 256 -21.11 20.84 8.51
C LYS A 256 -19.95 21.25 7.59
N ILE A 257 -19.82 20.60 6.44
CA ILE A 257 -18.79 20.95 5.44
C ILE A 257 -19.09 22.33 4.85
N ILE A 258 -20.35 22.62 4.51
CA ILE A 258 -20.78 23.93 4.01
C ILE A 258 -20.56 25.02 5.08
N ALA A 259 -20.89 24.75 6.33
CA ALA A 259 -20.68 25.70 7.43
C ALA A 259 -19.18 25.96 7.73
N ALA A 260 -18.32 24.96 7.53
CA ALA A 260 -16.86 25.10 7.69
C ALA A 260 -16.22 25.84 6.51
N ASP A 261 -16.86 25.82 5.34
CA ASP A 261 -16.46 26.42 4.07
C ASP A 261 -14.93 26.31 3.81
N PRO A 262 -14.42 25.09 3.57
CA PRO A 262 -12.99 24.87 3.40
C PRO A 262 -12.43 25.66 2.22
N GLN A 263 -11.20 26.16 2.38
CA GLN A 263 -10.49 26.91 1.35
C GLN A 263 -10.04 26.01 0.18
N ILE A 264 -9.92 24.71 0.43
CA ILE A 264 -9.51 23.71 -0.56
C ILE A 264 -10.44 22.50 -0.46
N TYR A 265 -10.92 22.03 -1.59
CA TYR A 265 -11.68 20.80 -1.73
C TYR A 265 -10.87 19.77 -2.54
N ILE A 266 -10.72 18.57 -2.00
CA ILE A 266 -10.05 17.47 -2.67
C ILE A 266 -11.01 16.28 -2.79
N ALA A 267 -11.31 15.86 -4.02
CA ALA A 267 -11.99 14.61 -4.29
C ALA A 267 -11.00 13.46 -4.43
N THR A 268 -11.31 12.27 -3.94
CA THR A 268 -10.54 11.09 -4.33
C THR A 268 -11.36 10.18 -5.21
N GLY A 269 -10.72 9.52 -6.17
CA GLY A 269 -11.36 8.59 -7.06
C GLY A 269 -10.41 7.58 -7.67
N ALA A 270 -11.00 6.54 -8.25
CA ALA A 270 -10.33 5.57 -9.09
C ALA A 270 -11.29 5.19 -10.22
N LYS A 271 -10.75 4.97 -11.41
CA LYS A 271 -11.57 4.61 -12.57
C LYS A 271 -12.31 3.30 -12.31
N ALA A 272 -13.63 3.35 -12.27
CA ALA A 272 -14.47 2.17 -12.14
C ALA A 272 -14.90 1.67 -13.53
N PRO A 273 -14.88 0.37 -13.80
CA PRO A 273 -15.39 -0.14 -15.06
C PRO A 273 -16.91 0.08 -15.12
N LYS A 274 -17.37 0.93 -16.04
CA LYS A 274 -18.76 1.03 -16.51
C LYS A 274 -19.86 1.23 -15.47
N SER A 275 -19.60 1.84 -14.30
CA SER A 275 -20.69 2.23 -13.41
C SER A 275 -21.27 3.58 -13.85
N LYS A 276 -22.60 3.73 -13.82
CA LYS A 276 -23.26 5.00 -14.09
C LYS A 276 -22.99 6.06 -13.02
N ASP A 277 -22.52 5.62 -11.87
CA ASP A 277 -22.17 6.43 -10.69
C ASP A 277 -20.65 6.50 -10.55
N ALA A 278 -19.99 6.75 -11.65
CA ALA A 278 -18.53 6.85 -11.65
C ALA A 278 -18.11 8.14 -10.96
N GLY A 279 -17.55 8.01 -9.77
CA GLY A 279 -16.78 9.06 -9.12
C GLY A 279 -15.61 9.53 -9.99
N VAL A 280 -14.70 10.30 -9.44
CA VAL A 280 -13.59 10.84 -10.22
C VAL A 280 -12.77 9.73 -10.88
N GLN A 281 -12.52 9.87 -12.18
CA GLN A 281 -11.84 8.89 -13.03
C GLN A 281 -10.33 9.12 -13.02
N LEU A 282 -9.61 8.49 -12.10
CA LEU A 282 -8.17 8.63 -11.93
C LEU A 282 -7.47 7.28 -11.83
N GLY A 283 -6.17 7.27 -12.06
CA GLY A 283 -5.32 6.09 -11.99
C GLY A 283 -4.83 5.64 -13.37
N ALA A 284 -4.24 4.47 -13.42
CA ALA A 284 -3.69 3.92 -14.65
C ALA A 284 -4.73 3.88 -15.77
N GLN A 285 -4.31 4.16 -17.00
CA GLN A 285 -5.16 4.17 -18.20
C GLN A 285 -6.33 5.18 -18.18
N SER A 286 -6.39 6.11 -17.23
CA SER A 286 -7.34 7.24 -17.30
C SER A 286 -6.83 8.33 -18.23
N THR A 287 -7.74 9.11 -18.82
CA THR A 287 -7.38 10.25 -19.67
C THR A 287 -7.54 11.57 -18.91
N ALA A 288 -6.83 12.61 -19.34
CA ALA A 288 -6.97 13.93 -18.74
C ALA A 288 -8.39 14.51 -18.95
N GLU A 289 -9.03 14.17 -20.08
CA GLU A 289 -10.40 14.56 -20.39
C GLU A 289 -11.39 13.91 -19.42
N ASP A 290 -11.33 12.58 -19.25
CA ASP A 290 -12.19 11.86 -18.31
C ASP A 290 -11.99 12.35 -16.86
N ALA A 291 -10.74 12.56 -16.47
CA ALA A 291 -10.39 13.04 -15.13
C ALA A 291 -11.01 14.42 -14.85
N LYS A 292 -10.83 15.38 -15.76
CA LYS A 292 -11.40 16.73 -15.63
C LYS A 292 -12.93 16.73 -15.68
N ALA A 293 -13.52 16.02 -16.65
CA ALA A 293 -14.98 15.94 -16.78
C ALA A 293 -15.63 15.32 -15.53
N SER A 294 -15.02 14.29 -14.98
CA SER A 294 -15.52 13.64 -13.76
C SER A 294 -15.33 14.51 -12.51
N LEU A 295 -14.22 15.24 -12.36
CA LEU A 295 -14.04 16.21 -11.27
C LEU A 295 -15.12 17.29 -11.34
N LYS A 296 -15.36 17.88 -12.52
CA LYS A 296 -16.39 18.87 -12.73
C LYS A 296 -17.77 18.34 -12.32
N ALA A 297 -18.15 17.13 -12.72
CA ALA A 297 -19.40 16.52 -12.32
C ALA A 297 -19.56 16.39 -10.80
N ILE A 298 -18.44 16.08 -10.10
CA ILE A 298 -18.42 16.00 -8.63
C ILE A 298 -18.60 17.37 -7.98
N THR A 299 -17.95 18.40 -8.50
CA THR A 299 -18.01 19.76 -7.94
C THR A 299 -19.34 20.46 -8.24
N GLU A 300 -20.05 20.07 -9.30
CA GLU A 300 -21.39 20.58 -9.62
C GLU A 300 -22.51 20.03 -8.72
N ARG A 301 -22.23 19.02 -7.87
CA ARG A 301 -23.25 18.44 -6.96
C ARG A 301 -23.81 19.49 -6.01
N LYS A 302 -25.11 19.35 -5.68
CA LYS A 302 -25.81 20.22 -4.73
C LYS A 302 -25.03 20.29 -3.38
N GLY A 303 -24.79 21.49 -2.90
CA GLY A 303 -24.01 21.75 -1.71
C GLY A 303 -22.51 21.91 -2.00
N ILE A 304 -21.87 20.98 -2.71
CA ILE A 304 -20.43 21.07 -3.04
C ILE A 304 -20.16 22.31 -3.92
N ARG A 305 -20.97 22.56 -4.94
CA ARG A 305 -20.85 23.75 -5.81
C ARG A 305 -20.92 25.10 -5.08
N SER A 306 -21.44 25.10 -3.85
CA SER A 306 -21.56 26.34 -3.06
C SER A 306 -20.31 26.67 -2.26
N LEU A 307 -19.37 25.74 -2.10
CA LEU A 307 -18.12 25.94 -1.37
C LEU A 307 -17.27 27.02 -2.04
N SER A 308 -16.62 27.84 -1.20
CA SER A 308 -15.67 28.84 -1.70
C SER A 308 -14.51 28.20 -2.47
N ALA A 309 -14.02 27.04 -2.03
CA ALA A 309 -12.99 26.28 -2.73
C ALA A 309 -13.36 26.02 -4.23
N VAL A 310 -14.60 25.61 -4.51
CA VAL A 310 -15.08 25.34 -5.88
C VAL A 310 -15.21 26.64 -6.67
N LYS A 311 -15.78 27.69 -6.09
CA LYS A 311 -15.93 29.00 -6.76
C LYS A 311 -14.61 29.64 -7.12
N ASP A 312 -13.59 29.44 -6.28
CA ASP A 312 -12.25 29.99 -6.47
C ASP A 312 -11.36 29.09 -7.35
N GLY A 313 -11.84 27.91 -7.77
CA GLY A 313 -11.10 26.92 -8.57
C GLY A 313 -9.93 26.30 -7.79
N LYS A 314 -10.13 26.08 -6.49
CA LYS A 314 -9.26 25.35 -5.60
C LYS A 314 -9.84 23.98 -5.26
N ASP A 315 -10.37 23.35 -6.29
CA ASP A 315 -10.97 22.02 -6.30
C ASP A 315 -10.10 21.09 -7.13
N TYR A 316 -9.75 19.99 -6.51
CA TYR A 316 -8.74 19.06 -7.01
C TYR A 316 -9.24 17.63 -6.88
N ALA A 317 -8.61 16.74 -7.64
CA ALA A 317 -8.82 15.32 -7.42
C ALA A 317 -7.52 14.53 -7.47
N ILE A 318 -7.44 13.49 -6.65
CA ILE A 318 -6.28 12.61 -6.54
C ILE A 318 -6.71 11.14 -6.55
N TRP A 319 -5.83 10.29 -7.08
CA TRP A 319 -6.04 8.86 -7.12
C TRP A 319 -6.22 8.28 -5.72
N HIS A 320 -7.33 7.57 -5.51
CA HIS A 320 -7.73 7.11 -4.20
C HIS A 320 -6.73 6.14 -3.57
N ASN A 321 -6.12 5.24 -4.36
CA ASN A 321 -5.31 4.15 -3.80
C ASN A 321 -3.93 4.58 -3.28
N TYR A 322 -3.55 5.86 -3.36
CA TYR A 322 -2.39 6.36 -2.61
C TYR A 322 -2.50 6.11 -1.10
N TYR A 323 -3.74 6.04 -0.58
CA TYR A 323 -3.98 5.82 0.86
C TYR A 323 -3.55 4.43 1.35
N ASN A 324 -3.40 3.46 0.48
CA ASN A 324 -3.11 2.05 0.82
C ASN A 324 -1.97 1.50 -0.06
N SER A 325 -0.95 2.29 -0.26
CA SER A 325 0.21 1.89 -1.04
C SER A 325 1.48 2.58 -0.56
N PRO A 326 2.66 2.05 -0.83
CA PRO A 326 3.92 2.73 -0.53
C PRO A 326 4.14 3.99 -1.39
N TYR A 327 3.28 4.29 -2.37
CA TYR A 327 3.42 5.46 -3.26
C TYR A 327 2.88 6.77 -2.66
N ASN A 328 2.49 6.77 -1.40
CA ASN A 328 1.81 7.90 -0.74
C ASN A 328 2.64 9.18 -0.62
N VAL A 329 3.96 9.12 -0.77
CA VAL A 329 4.82 10.31 -0.86
C VAL A 329 4.40 11.23 -2.03
N LEU A 330 3.86 10.67 -3.11
CA LEU A 330 3.31 11.44 -4.23
C LEU A 330 2.10 12.27 -3.80
N ALA A 331 1.20 11.71 -3.00
CA ALA A 331 0.04 12.44 -2.50
C ALA A 331 0.47 13.65 -1.66
N THR A 332 1.49 13.51 -0.81
CA THR A 332 2.00 14.64 -0.01
C THR A 332 2.63 15.73 -0.86
N GLN A 333 3.36 15.38 -1.92
CA GLN A 333 3.93 16.35 -2.87
C GLN A 333 2.84 17.09 -3.67
N VAL A 334 1.84 16.35 -4.14
CA VAL A 334 0.71 16.93 -4.90
C VAL A 334 -0.08 17.89 -4.01
N PHE A 335 -0.38 17.50 -2.77
CA PHE A 335 -1.08 18.37 -1.81
C PHE A 335 -0.27 19.63 -1.49
N ALA A 336 1.03 19.50 -1.22
CA ALA A 336 1.89 20.65 -0.95
C ALA A 336 1.89 21.65 -2.12
N LYS A 337 1.96 21.16 -3.36
CA LYS A 337 1.91 22.00 -4.55
C LYS A 337 0.56 22.69 -4.73
N TRP A 338 -0.56 22.05 -4.38
CA TRP A 338 -1.89 22.66 -4.41
C TRP A 338 -2.11 23.69 -3.31
N PHE A 339 -1.55 23.45 -2.12
CA PHE A 339 -1.71 24.35 -0.97
C PHE A 339 -0.84 25.60 -1.10
N TYR A 340 0.35 25.44 -1.70
CA TYR A 340 1.38 26.46 -1.77
C TYR A 340 2.07 26.48 -3.13
N PRO A 341 1.35 26.84 -4.21
CA PRO A 341 1.86 26.74 -5.58
C PRO A 341 3.12 27.57 -5.84
N GLU A 342 3.28 28.72 -5.17
CA GLU A 342 4.47 29.58 -5.31
C GLU A 342 5.69 28.97 -4.60
N GLN A 343 5.52 28.48 -3.36
CA GLN A 343 6.60 27.87 -2.59
C GLN A 343 7.08 26.55 -3.18
N PHE A 344 6.19 25.84 -3.86
CA PHE A 344 6.46 24.56 -4.51
C PHE A 344 6.46 24.66 -6.06
N ALA A 345 6.81 25.83 -6.61
CA ALA A 345 6.85 26.02 -8.07
C ALA A 345 7.76 24.99 -8.74
N GLU A 346 8.94 24.74 -8.18
CA GLU A 346 9.94 23.80 -8.70
C GLU A 346 9.66 22.32 -8.36
N LEU A 347 8.69 22.03 -7.49
CA LEU A 347 8.33 20.66 -7.15
C LEU A 347 7.56 20.02 -8.29
N ASP A 348 8.06 18.88 -8.79
CA ASP A 348 7.45 18.13 -9.88
C ASP A 348 7.05 16.70 -9.42
N PRO A 349 5.81 16.49 -8.95
CA PRO A 349 5.33 15.16 -8.58
C PRO A 349 5.33 14.17 -9.75
N GLN A 350 5.19 14.62 -11.00
CA GLN A 350 5.26 13.75 -12.18
C GLN A 350 6.66 13.17 -12.35
N LYS A 351 7.69 13.98 -12.13
CA LYS A 351 9.08 13.50 -12.13
C LYS A 351 9.30 12.45 -11.04
N THR A 352 8.75 12.68 -9.84
CA THR A 352 8.82 11.70 -8.74
C THR A 352 8.08 10.40 -9.09
N LEU A 353 6.91 10.47 -9.72
CA LEU A 353 6.17 9.29 -10.20
C LEU A 353 6.99 8.50 -11.24
N ASN A 354 7.58 9.19 -12.21
CA ASN A 354 8.41 8.57 -13.24
C ASN A 354 9.66 7.92 -12.63
N GLU A 355 10.29 8.58 -11.65
CA GLU A 355 11.45 8.04 -10.92
C GLU A 355 11.07 6.78 -10.12
N LEU A 356 9.94 6.77 -9.42
CA LEU A 356 9.42 5.60 -8.71
C LEU A 356 9.26 4.40 -9.65
N HIS A 357 8.60 4.60 -10.77
CA HIS A 357 8.37 3.53 -11.75
C HIS A 357 9.67 3.03 -12.36
N SER A 358 10.52 3.91 -12.84
CA SER A 358 11.78 3.53 -13.51
C SER A 358 12.79 2.85 -12.59
N GLN A 359 12.77 3.14 -11.29
CA GLN A 359 13.71 2.56 -10.33
C GLN A 359 13.23 1.25 -9.70
N PHE A 360 11.91 1.08 -9.53
CA PHE A 360 11.38 0.03 -8.67
C PHE A 360 10.28 -0.84 -9.32
N LEU A 361 9.63 -0.38 -10.38
CA LEU A 361 8.46 -1.08 -10.91
C LEU A 361 8.71 -1.61 -12.32
N ALA A 362 8.11 -2.76 -12.61
CA ALA A 362 8.19 -3.38 -13.92
C ALA A 362 7.36 -2.68 -15.00
N VAL A 363 6.47 -1.77 -14.63
CA VAL A 363 5.52 -1.11 -15.53
C VAL A 363 5.75 0.39 -15.54
N GLU A 364 5.55 1.02 -16.69
CA GLU A 364 5.60 2.48 -16.81
C GLU A 364 4.35 3.12 -16.19
N PRO A 365 4.46 4.37 -15.68
CA PRO A 365 3.29 5.10 -15.21
C PRO A 365 2.42 5.48 -16.40
N THR A 366 1.17 5.03 -16.40
CA THR A 366 0.18 5.33 -17.42
C THR A 366 -1.05 5.98 -16.79
N GLY A 367 -1.66 6.93 -17.50
CA GLY A 367 -2.88 7.59 -17.01
C GLY A 367 -2.63 8.83 -16.17
N ILE A 368 -3.67 9.26 -15.49
CA ILE A 368 -3.73 10.50 -14.71
C ILE A 368 -4.03 10.16 -13.26
N TYR A 369 -3.15 10.56 -12.35
CA TYR A 369 -3.26 10.24 -10.92
C TYR A 369 -3.72 11.42 -10.08
N TRP A 370 -3.69 12.63 -10.61
CA TRP A 370 -4.23 13.86 -10.01
C TRP A 370 -4.62 14.87 -11.09
N VAL A 371 -5.57 15.73 -10.76
CA VAL A 371 -6.08 16.75 -11.68
C VAL A 371 -6.62 17.94 -10.90
N SER A 372 -6.58 19.11 -11.51
CA SER A 372 -7.32 20.32 -11.13
C SER A 372 -8.35 20.64 -12.23
N GLU A 373 -9.40 21.37 -11.88
CA GLU A 373 -10.37 21.85 -12.89
C GLU A 373 -9.73 22.88 -13.85
N LYS A 374 -8.86 23.75 -13.32
CA LYS A 374 -8.11 24.78 -14.08
C LYS A 374 -6.81 24.26 -14.69
#